data_629865b831e0bbb93dc8b88d2824d30f
#
_entry.id   629865b831e0bbb93dc8b88d2824d30f
#
_cell.length_a   1.000
_cell.length_b   1.000
_cell.length_c   1.000
_cell.angle_alpha   90.00
_cell.angle_beta   90.00
_cell.angle_gamma   90.00
#
_symmetry.space_group_name_H-M   'P 1'
#
loop_
_entity.id
_entity.type
_entity.pdbx_description
1 polymer ?
#
loop_
_entity_poly.entity_id
_entity_poly.type
_entity_poly.pdbx_seq_one_letter_code
_entity_poly.pdbx_strand_id
1 'polypeptide(L)'
;MKIMSSYAMKLTGDLKALDNSIVIYREALHFVIPIVNTHWGEIQGFEFANQRMGYVEKLIHFTKENNALYNFDEKFPKFPTYLRRATLNKAIGIVSSYRSNLENWEKEPNGQAPKLSLIHYTYPAYYKKNLFKNFDPIRQTIELKVFKNGDWVYETYTLKTSDCNYYQKNLANKKQNVPVITKKGRRFYVTFSYGESVPLIAEDKIEKICAIDLGLNTDATCCIMGADGTVYARKFIHFSEEHDRLNTQLGRIKRNQKRGNKKNTRLWKRVSGISQNIADKTAQAIFEFGSQHGVDVFVLEYLDFKGKQVVKRVHFWCYKRIFSVLGMKAHRYGLRIARVNARNTSRLAFDGSGFVKRGWQISKETPYSIIQFASGKFYNADLNATYNIGARYWIRHLLKTVSETKRLALEAKVPQVAKRNTCTLSHLISLRSELITLNVKRTQA
;
A
#
# COMPACT_ATOMS: atom_id res chain seq x y z
N MET A 1 -6.81 13.35 -7.44
CA MET A 1 -6.83 12.06 -6.70
C MET A 1 -7.21 12.32 -5.24
N LYS A 2 -8.01 11.44 -4.61
CA LYS A 2 -8.33 11.55 -3.18
C LYS A 2 -7.29 10.80 -2.36
N ILE A 3 -6.62 11.51 -1.47
CA ILE A 3 -5.60 10.95 -0.56
C ILE A 3 -6.20 10.87 0.83
N MET A 4 -6.02 9.72 1.49
CA MET A 4 -6.42 9.53 2.87
C MET A 4 -5.18 9.47 3.76
N SER A 5 -5.14 10.31 4.76
CA SER A 5 -4.12 10.28 5.81
C SER A 5 -4.77 10.08 7.17
N SER A 6 -4.04 9.56 8.15
CA SER A 6 -4.54 9.41 9.51
C SER A 6 -3.50 9.88 10.52
N TYR A 7 -3.99 10.41 11.63
CA TYR A 7 -3.16 10.82 12.75
C TYR A 7 -3.74 10.27 14.05
N ALA A 8 -2.90 9.62 14.84
CA ALA A 8 -3.27 8.97 16.09
C ALA A 8 -2.81 9.82 17.28
N MET A 9 -3.74 10.36 18.05
CA MET A 9 -3.48 11.14 19.26
C MET A 9 -3.57 10.21 20.47
N LYS A 10 -2.52 10.19 21.29
CA LYS A 10 -2.45 9.31 22.47
C LYS A 10 -3.38 9.81 23.57
N LEU A 11 -4.20 8.88 24.09
CA LEU A 11 -5.03 9.07 25.27
C LEU A 11 -4.24 8.74 26.54
N THR A 12 -4.48 9.51 27.61
CA THR A 12 -3.91 9.33 28.95
C THR A 12 -5.02 9.44 30.00
N GLY A 13 -4.75 8.99 31.22
CA GLY A 13 -5.73 8.90 32.31
C GLY A 13 -6.10 7.46 32.65
N ASP A 14 -7.24 7.26 33.34
CA ASP A 14 -7.78 5.91 33.58
C ASP A 14 -8.47 5.39 32.33
N LEU A 15 -7.88 4.38 31.73
CA LEU A 15 -8.32 3.80 30.45
C LEU A 15 -9.07 2.46 30.62
N LYS A 16 -9.40 2.05 31.86
CA LYS A 16 -10.05 0.76 32.13
C LYS A 16 -11.46 0.70 31.50
N ALA A 17 -12.26 1.74 31.67
CA ALA A 17 -13.61 1.80 31.10
C ALA A 17 -13.58 1.77 29.57
N LEU A 18 -12.59 2.42 28.95
CA LEU A 18 -12.38 2.39 27.51
C LEU A 18 -11.96 1.00 27.00
N ASP A 19 -11.07 0.31 27.72
CA ASP A 19 -10.68 -1.06 27.38
C ASP A 19 -11.86 -2.03 27.47
N ASN A 20 -12.66 -1.92 28.53
CA ASN A 20 -13.89 -2.69 28.71
C ASN A 20 -14.90 -2.44 27.58
N SER A 21 -15.11 -1.19 27.19
CA SER A 21 -15.99 -0.82 26.08
C SER A 21 -15.56 -1.44 24.75
N ILE A 22 -14.24 -1.56 24.50
CA ILE A 22 -13.70 -2.24 23.31
C ILE A 22 -13.96 -3.74 23.37
N VAL A 23 -13.89 -4.36 24.54
CA VAL A 23 -14.22 -5.79 24.73
C VAL A 23 -15.68 -6.03 24.38
N ILE A 24 -16.60 -5.25 24.98
CA ILE A 24 -18.05 -5.34 24.70
C ILE A 24 -18.36 -5.12 23.21
N TYR A 25 -17.72 -4.14 22.58
CA TYR A 25 -17.86 -3.92 21.12
C TYR A 25 -17.42 -5.15 20.32
N ARG A 26 -16.34 -5.81 20.69
CA ARG A 26 -15.86 -7.01 20.00
C ARG A 26 -16.78 -8.19 20.19
N GLU A 27 -17.32 -8.39 21.38
CA GLU A 27 -18.32 -9.42 21.65
C GLU A 27 -19.58 -9.19 20.82
N ALA A 28 -20.07 -7.94 20.75
CA ALA A 28 -21.17 -7.57 19.86
C ALA A 28 -20.85 -7.83 18.39
N LEU A 29 -19.63 -7.54 17.94
CA LEU A 29 -19.20 -7.83 16.58
C LEU A 29 -19.16 -9.34 16.29
N HIS A 30 -18.64 -10.14 17.22
CA HIS A 30 -18.60 -11.60 17.09
C HIS A 30 -20.01 -12.20 17.02
N PHE A 31 -20.96 -11.61 17.73
CA PHE A 31 -22.38 -12.00 17.66
C PHE A 31 -23.01 -11.66 16.28
N VAL A 32 -22.69 -10.51 15.71
CA VAL A 32 -23.32 -10.02 14.47
C VAL A 32 -22.74 -10.67 13.22
N ILE A 33 -21.43 -11.03 13.19
CA ILE A 33 -20.79 -11.60 12.00
C ILE A 33 -21.50 -12.87 11.46
N PRO A 34 -21.86 -13.87 12.28
CA PRO A 34 -22.60 -15.05 11.80
C PRO A 34 -23.96 -14.67 11.20
N ILE A 35 -24.68 -13.76 11.83
CA ILE A 35 -25.99 -13.27 11.39
C ILE A 35 -25.88 -12.67 9.97
N VAL A 36 -24.93 -11.75 9.78
CA VAL A 36 -24.65 -11.14 8.47
C VAL A 36 -24.28 -12.19 7.44
N ASN A 37 -23.51 -13.21 7.83
CA ASN A 37 -23.11 -14.27 6.88
C ASN A 37 -24.28 -15.18 6.50
N THR A 38 -25.18 -15.51 7.42
CA THR A 38 -26.40 -16.29 7.18
C THR A 38 -27.33 -15.57 6.22
N HIS A 39 -27.54 -14.26 6.40
CA HIS A 39 -28.41 -13.43 5.57
C HIS A 39 -27.69 -12.72 4.42
N TRP A 40 -26.51 -13.21 4.00
CA TRP A 40 -25.72 -12.53 2.98
C TRP A 40 -26.43 -12.48 1.62
N GLY A 41 -27.24 -13.48 1.29
CA GLY A 41 -28.01 -13.53 0.05
C GLY A 41 -28.89 -12.28 -0.14
N GLU A 42 -29.62 -11.89 0.92
CA GLU A 42 -30.47 -10.71 0.90
C GLU A 42 -29.67 -9.40 1.01
N ILE A 43 -28.66 -9.40 1.87
CA ILE A 43 -27.82 -8.21 2.12
C ILE A 43 -27.09 -7.74 0.88
N GLN A 44 -26.55 -8.66 0.08
CA GLN A 44 -25.81 -8.32 -1.15
C GLN A 44 -26.69 -7.68 -2.22
N GLY A 45 -27.99 -7.98 -2.24
CA GLY A 45 -28.96 -7.42 -3.19
C GLY A 45 -29.24 -5.93 -3.00
N PHE A 46 -28.94 -5.34 -1.86
CA PHE A 46 -29.14 -3.91 -1.64
C PHE A 46 -28.03 -3.08 -2.29
N GLU A 47 -28.41 -2.04 -3.00
CA GLU A 47 -27.49 -1.14 -3.69
C GLU A 47 -26.70 -0.27 -2.69
N PHE A 48 -27.38 0.33 -1.71
CA PHE A 48 -26.78 1.31 -0.81
C PHE A 48 -26.39 0.72 0.54
N ALA A 49 -25.25 1.17 1.08
CA ALA A 49 -24.72 0.75 2.39
C ALA A 49 -25.72 0.95 3.54
N ASN A 50 -26.52 2.03 3.49
CA ASN A 50 -27.54 2.30 4.50
C ASN A 50 -28.68 1.28 4.48
N GLN A 51 -29.08 0.79 3.32
CA GLN A 51 -30.09 -0.26 3.18
C GLN A 51 -29.61 -1.58 3.77
N ARG A 52 -28.36 -1.98 3.44
CA ARG A 52 -27.69 -3.15 4.03
C ARG A 52 -27.64 -3.09 5.54
N MET A 53 -27.22 -1.94 6.08
CA MET A 53 -27.16 -1.72 7.52
C MET A 53 -28.56 -1.75 8.16
N GLY A 54 -29.54 -1.09 7.55
CA GLY A 54 -30.93 -1.06 8.05
C GLY A 54 -31.58 -2.44 8.05
N TYR A 55 -31.31 -3.26 7.04
CA TYR A 55 -31.79 -4.65 7.01
C TYR A 55 -31.21 -5.46 8.17
N VAL A 56 -29.91 -5.42 8.39
CA VAL A 56 -29.27 -6.12 9.52
C VAL A 56 -29.73 -5.55 10.88
N GLU A 57 -29.97 -4.25 10.97
CA GLU A 57 -30.49 -3.62 12.19
C GLU A 57 -31.87 -4.18 12.55
N LYS A 58 -32.76 -4.38 11.56
CA LYS A 58 -34.09 -5.00 11.76
C LYS A 58 -34.01 -6.45 12.28
N LEU A 59 -33.00 -7.21 11.84
CA LEU A 59 -32.82 -8.60 12.29
C LEU A 59 -32.46 -8.70 13.78
N ILE A 60 -31.81 -7.68 14.37
CA ILE A 60 -31.22 -7.76 15.71
C ILE A 60 -31.78 -6.77 16.72
N HIS A 61 -32.48 -5.72 16.27
CA HIS A 61 -32.98 -4.66 17.14
C HIS A 61 -34.50 -4.71 17.30
N PHE A 62 -34.91 -4.94 18.52
CA PHE A 62 -36.32 -4.97 18.90
C PHE A 62 -36.87 -3.55 19.02
N THR A 63 -38.02 -3.29 18.41
CA THR A 63 -38.81 -2.08 18.58
C THR A 63 -40.28 -2.43 18.70
N LYS A 64 -41.14 -1.47 19.05
CA LYS A 64 -42.59 -1.70 19.09
C LYS A 64 -43.18 -2.20 17.75
N GLU A 65 -42.54 -1.81 16.66
CA GLU A 65 -42.96 -2.13 15.28
C GLU A 65 -42.13 -3.25 14.63
N ASN A 66 -41.04 -3.68 15.26
CA ASN A 66 -40.14 -4.68 14.72
C ASN A 66 -39.83 -5.78 15.73
N ASN A 67 -40.24 -6.99 15.43
CA ASN A 67 -39.86 -8.16 16.21
C ASN A 67 -38.53 -8.71 15.68
N ALA A 68 -37.46 -8.50 16.42
CA ALA A 68 -36.12 -8.93 16.00
C ALA A 68 -36.01 -10.47 16.03
N LEU A 69 -35.33 -11.02 14.98
CA LEU A 69 -35.09 -12.46 14.88
C LEU A 69 -33.99 -12.94 15.88
N TYR A 70 -33.09 -12.05 16.27
CA TYR A 70 -31.95 -12.38 17.12
C TYR A 70 -31.89 -11.46 18.35
N ASN A 71 -31.67 -12.02 19.54
CA ASN A 71 -31.72 -11.35 20.85
C ASN A 71 -30.45 -10.51 21.14
N PHE A 72 -30.14 -9.53 20.28
CA PHE A 72 -29.00 -8.64 20.49
C PHE A 72 -29.19 -7.71 21.67
N ASP A 73 -30.37 -7.10 21.80
CA ASP A 73 -30.65 -6.09 22.85
C ASP A 73 -30.70 -6.70 24.26
N GLU A 74 -31.11 -7.96 24.36
CA GLU A 74 -31.04 -8.74 25.59
C GLU A 74 -29.59 -9.04 26.01
N LYS A 75 -28.79 -9.47 25.05
CA LYS A 75 -27.38 -9.82 25.29
C LYS A 75 -26.49 -8.60 25.54
N PHE A 76 -26.84 -7.46 24.96
CA PHE A 76 -26.08 -6.20 25.07
C PHE A 76 -27.01 -5.07 25.51
N PRO A 77 -27.46 -5.07 26.78
CA PRO A 77 -28.42 -4.09 27.26
C PRO A 77 -27.86 -2.67 27.19
N LYS A 78 -28.74 -1.70 26.84
CA LYS A 78 -28.40 -0.27 26.72
C LYS A 78 -27.29 0.02 25.70
N PHE A 79 -27.00 -0.89 24.75
CA PHE A 79 -25.91 -0.71 23.76
C PHE A 79 -26.17 0.53 22.88
N PRO A 80 -25.27 1.52 22.82
CA PRO A 80 -25.50 2.77 22.11
C PRO A 80 -25.81 2.55 20.62
N THR A 81 -26.86 3.20 20.12
CA THR A 81 -27.34 3.07 18.74
C THR A 81 -26.19 3.28 17.70
N TYR A 82 -25.38 4.33 17.87
CA TYR A 82 -24.29 4.59 16.94
C TYR A 82 -23.11 3.61 17.07
N LEU A 83 -22.92 3.01 18.24
CA LEU A 83 -21.95 1.92 18.41
C LEU A 83 -22.49 0.64 17.76
N ARG A 84 -23.80 0.35 17.87
CA ARG A 84 -24.48 -0.73 17.14
C ARG A 84 -24.29 -0.55 15.63
N ARG A 85 -24.57 0.63 15.08
CA ARG A 85 -24.34 0.93 13.65
C ARG A 85 -22.89 0.76 13.22
N ALA A 86 -21.93 1.17 14.06
CA ALA A 86 -20.51 0.91 13.81
C ALA A 86 -20.19 -0.60 13.76
N THR A 87 -20.81 -1.38 14.65
CA THR A 87 -20.70 -2.85 14.69
C THR A 87 -21.27 -3.49 13.43
N LEU A 88 -22.47 -3.09 13.01
CA LEU A 88 -23.14 -3.60 11.81
C LEU A 88 -22.32 -3.33 10.55
N ASN A 89 -21.91 -2.08 10.35
CA ASN A 89 -21.07 -1.72 9.20
C ASN A 89 -19.75 -2.50 9.17
N LYS A 90 -19.16 -2.73 10.34
CA LYS A 90 -17.92 -3.52 10.43
C LYS A 90 -18.16 -5.00 10.10
N ALA A 91 -19.23 -5.59 10.60
CA ALA A 91 -19.61 -6.97 10.32
C ALA A 91 -19.89 -7.18 8.82
N ILE A 92 -20.70 -6.30 8.20
CA ILE A 92 -20.99 -6.31 6.77
C ILE A 92 -19.69 -6.25 5.95
N GLY A 93 -18.76 -5.34 6.30
CA GLY A 93 -17.47 -5.22 5.60
C GLY A 93 -16.58 -6.47 5.73
N ILE A 94 -16.60 -7.14 6.89
CA ILE A 94 -15.85 -8.39 7.12
C ILE A 94 -16.42 -9.52 6.26
N VAL A 95 -17.75 -9.71 6.27
CA VAL A 95 -18.42 -10.76 5.50
C VAL A 95 -18.29 -10.48 3.99
N SER A 96 -18.48 -9.26 3.54
CA SER A 96 -18.26 -8.86 2.14
C SER A 96 -16.86 -9.22 1.65
N SER A 97 -15.83 -8.89 2.45
CA SER A 97 -14.44 -9.24 2.11
C SER A 97 -14.20 -10.74 2.08
N TYR A 98 -14.80 -11.49 3.00
CA TYR A 98 -14.75 -12.93 3.03
C TYR A 98 -15.38 -13.54 1.77
N ARG A 99 -16.59 -13.12 1.41
CA ARG A 99 -17.32 -13.61 0.24
C ARG A 99 -16.57 -13.32 -1.06
N SER A 100 -16.07 -12.10 -1.25
CA SER A 100 -15.25 -11.77 -2.41
C SER A 100 -13.96 -12.59 -2.51
N ASN A 101 -13.31 -12.88 -1.38
CA ASN A 101 -12.14 -13.75 -1.36
C ASN A 101 -12.50 -15.20 -1.70
N LEU A 102 -13.66 -15.68 -1.24
CA LEU A 102 -14.15 -17.03 -1.54
C LEU A 102 -14.45 -17.18 -3.03
N GLU A 103 -15.20 -16.25 -3.61
CA GLU A 103 -15.50 -16.22 -5.06
C GLU A 103 -14.22 -16.18 -5.92
N ASN A 104 -13.22 -15.39 -5.51
CA ASN A 104 -11.94 -15.36 -6.21
C ASN A 104 -11.17 -16.67 -6.08
N TRP A 105 -11.27 -17.34 -4.94
CA TRP A 105 -10.64 -18.65 -4.73
C TRP A 105 -11.34 -19.74 -5.54
N GLU A 106 -12.68 -19.72 -5.62
CA GLU A 106 -13.47 -20.67 -6.43
C GLU A 106 -13.15 -20.57 -7.92
N LYS A 107 -12.87 -19.37 -8.45
CA LYS A 107 -12.44 -19.17 -9.86
C LYS A 107 -11.05 -19.76 -10.14
N GLU A 108 -10.13 -19.65 -9.21
CA GLU A 108 -8.76 -20.17 -9.31
C GLU A 108 -8.33 -20.79 -7.97
N PRO A 109 -8.77 -22.03 -7.67
CA PRO A 109 -8.44 -22.68 -6.41
C PRO A 109 -6.93 -22.87 -6.24
N ASN A 110 -6.34 -22.13 -5.29
CA ASN A 110 -4.94 -22.24 -4.94
C ASN A 110 -4.76 -22.16 -3.41
N GLY A 111 -4.20 -23.21 -2.82
CA GLY A 111 -4.05 -23.33 -1.39
C GLY A 111 -5.36 -23.65 -0.66
N GLN A 112 -5.44 -23.29 0.62
CA GLN A 112 -6.63 -23.51 1.43
C GLN A 112 -7.73 -22.48 1.11
N ALA A 113 -8.99 -22.95 1.09
CA ALA A 113 -10.15 -22.07 0.96
C ALA A 113 -10.17 -21.00 2.08
N PRO A 114 -10.59 -19.76 1.77
CA PRO A 114 -10.79 -18.74 2.79
C PRO A 114 -11.78 -19.20 3.85
N LYS A 115 -11.52 -18.87 5.11
CA LYS A 115 -12.41 -19.16 6.24
C LYS A 115 -12.89 -17.86 6.86
N LEU A 116 -14.19 -17.77 7.15
CA LEU A 116 -14.74 -16.67 7.91
C LEU A 116 -14.27 -16.77 9.36
N SER A 117 -13.45 -15.81 9.80
CA SER A 117 -13.11 -15.70 11.22
C SER A 117 -14.23 -14.98 11.97
N LEU A 118 -14.68 -15.55 13.05
CA LEU A 118 -15.66 -14.90 13.95
C LEU A 118 -14.96 -14.00 14.96
N ILE A 119 -13.67 -14.21 15.21
CA ILE A 119 -12.89 -13.44 16.19
C ILE A 119 -12.08 -12.36 15.49
N HIS A 120 -12.38 -11.11 15.80
CA HIS A 120 -11.70 -9.95 15.23
C HIS A 120 -11.23 -8.98 16.30
N TYR A 121 -9.96 -8.62 16.28
CA TYR A 121 -9.36 -7.60 17.15
C TYR A 121 -9.47 -6.20 16.53
N THR A 122 -10.67 -5.86 16.08
CA THR A 122 -10.97 -4.55 15.49
C THR A 122 -11.35 -3.52 16.55
N TYR A 123 -11.51 -2.27 16.10
CA TYR A 123 -11.75 -1.13 16.96
C TYR A 123 -12.97 -0.33 16.48
N PRO A 124 -13.77 0.22 17.42
CA PRO A 124 -14.98 0.94 17.06
C PRO A 124 -14.71 2.31 16.44
N ALA A 125 -15.54 2.68 15.48
CA ALA A 125 -15.64 4.05 14.98
C ALA A 125 -16.53 4.87 15.95
N TYR A 126 -16.06 6.07 16.31
CA TYR A 126 -16.72 6.94 17.29
C TYR A 126 -17.36 8.14 16.59
N TYR A 127 -18.67 8.12 16.41
CA TYR A 127 -19.42 9.17 15.75
C TYR A 127 -19.52 10.44 16.63
N LYS A 128 -19.27 11.61 16.01
CA LYS A 128 -19.34 12.92 16.68
C LYS A 128 -20.73 13.15 17.27
N LYS A 129 -20.80 13.81 18.42
CA LYS A 129 -22.01 14.09 19.25
C LYS A 129 -22.62 12.85 19.91
N ASN A 130 -22.45 11.64 19.35
CA ASN A 130 -23.12 10.43 19.83
C ASN A 130 -22.19 9.49 20.62
N LEU A 131 -20.94 9.37 20.22
CA LEU A 131 -19.94 8.53 20.90
C LEU A 131 -18.74 9.33 21.38
N PHE A 132 -18.45 10.49 20.76
CA PHE A 132 -17.51 11.47 21.31
C PHE A 132 -18.06 12.89 21.17
N LYS A 133 -17.67 13.75 22.09
CA LYS A 133 -17.98 15.18 22.11
C LYS A 133 -16.80 15.95 22.73
N ASN A 134 -16.90 17.28 22.77
CA ASN A 134 -16.00 18.19 23.47
C ASN A 134 -14.49 17.88 23.17
N PHE A 135 -14.17 17.60 21.88
CA PHE A 135 -12.78 17.49 21.46
C PHE A 135 -12.15 18.88 21.43
N ASP A 136 -11.29 19.14 22.39
CA ASP A 136 -10.57 20.42 22.55
C ASP A 136 -9.06 20.16 22.57
N PRO A 137 -8.35 20.41 21.45
CA PRO A 137 -6.91 20.24 21.38
C PRO A 137 -6.14 21.33 22.15
N ILE A 138 -6.76 22.45 22.51
CA ILE A 138 -6.13 23.51 23.33
C ILE A 138 -6.10 23.06 24.79
N ARG A 139 -7.25 22.63 25.31
CA ARG A 139 -7.38 22.06 26.68
C ARG A 139 -6.85 20.63 26.74
N GLN A 140 -6.48 20.04 25.60
CA GLN A 140 -5.96 18.66 25.49
C GLN A 140 -6.94 17.61 26.01
N THR A 141 -8.23 17.79 25.76
CA THR A 141 -9.30 16.92 26.25
C THR A 141 -10.18 16.40 25.13
N ILE A 142 -10.81 15.25 25.40
CA ILE A 142 -11.88 14.67 24.57
C ILE A 142 -12.81 13.86 25.48
N GLU A 143 -14.11 13.98 25.28
CA GLU A 143 -15.08 13.14 25.96
C GLU A 143 -15.49 11.96 25.07
N LEU A 144 -15.37 10.75 25.61
CA LEU A 144 -15.70 9.50 24.93
C LEU A 144 -16.80 8.77 25.69
N LYS A 145 -17.79 8.22 24.95
CA LYS A 145 -18.81 7.38 25.53
C LYS A 145 -18.25 5.99 25.80
N VAL A 146 -18.24 5.57 27.05
CA VAL A 146 -17.66 4.32 27.53
C VAL A 146 -18.60 3.59 28.48
N PHE A 147 -18.44 2.28 28.60
CA PHE A 147 -19.20 1.46 29.53
C PHE A 147 -18.50 1.44 30.89
N LYS A 148 -19.21 1.98 31.91
CA LYS A 148 -18.74 2.07 33.29
C LYS A 148 -19.89 1.87 34.26
N ASN A 149 -19.67 1.05 35.29
CA ASN A 149 -20.65 0.78 36.35
C ASN A 149 -22.04 0.35 35.82
N GLY A 150 -22.07 -0.51 34.78
CA GLY A 150 -23.31 -1.04 34.21
C GLY A 150 -24.04 -0.12 33.22
N ASP A 151 -23.49 1.05 32.91
CA ASP A 151 -24.09 1.98 31.95
C ASP A 151 -23.08 2.63 31.00
N TRP A 152 -23.62 3.24 29.92
CA TRP A 152 -22.83 3.97 28.92
C TRP A 152 -22.82 5.46 29.25
N VAL A 153 -21.69 5.94 29.77
CA VAL A 153 -21.49 7.33 30.20
C VAL A 153 -20.38 8.02 29.38
N TYR A 154 -20.42 9.36 29.39
CA TYR A 154 -19.32 10.13 28.84
C TYR A 154 -18.23 10.32 29.90
N GLU A 155 -16.98 9.99 29.53
CA GLU A 155 -15.80 10.27 30.35
C GLU A 155 -14.80 11.15 29.60
N THR A 156 -14.18 12.05 30.34
CA THR A 156 -13.15 12.96 29.82
C THR A 156 -11.79 12.28 29.88
N TYR A 157 -11.11 12.24 28.74
CA TYR A 157 -9.74 11.76 28.60
C TYR A 157 -8.81 12.88 28.20
N THR A 158 -7.57 12.82 28.70
CA THR A 158 -6.53 13.77 28.35
C THR A 158 -5.77 13.28 27.12
N LEU A 159 -5.45 14.21 26.23
CA LEU A 159 -4.65 13.96 25.03
C LEU A 159 -3.19 14.38 25.25
N LYS A 160 -2.26 13.68 24.61
CA LYS A 160 -0.84 14.03 24.71
C LYS A 160 -0.57 15.41 24.08
N THR A 161 0.08 16.31 24.80
CA THR A 161 0.38 17.70 24.38
C THR A 161 1.04 17.79 23.01
N SER A 162 2.09 16.99 22.76
CA SER A 162 2.80 17.01 21.47
C SER A 162 1.90 16.61 20.29
N ASP A 163 0.89 15.74 20.54
CA ASP A 163 -0.03 15.30 19.49
C ASP A 163 -1.06 16.40 19.22
N CYS A 164 -1.50 17.13 20.27
CA CYS A 164 -2.39 18.28 20.14
C CYS A 164 -1.72 19.44 19.39
N ASN A 165 -0.46 19.76 19.70
CA ASN A 165 0.30 20.79 19.01
C ASN A 165 0.47 20.47 17.53
N TYR A 166 0.80 19.21 17.19
CA TYR A 166 0.89 18.78 15.81
C TYR A 166 -0.46 18.91 15.09
N TYR A 167 -1.54 18.49 15.76
CA TYR A 167 -2.89 18.60 15.23
C TYR A 167 -3.25 20.05 14.90
N GLN A 168 -3.07 20.97 15.84
CA GLN A 168 -3.36 22.40 15.65
C GLN A 168 -2.58 22.99 14.46
N LYS A 169 -1.28 22.67 14.38
CA LYS A 169 -0.41 23.20 13.34
C LYS A 169 -0.72 22.66 11.93
N ASN A 170 -1.10 21.37 11.81
CA ASN A 170 -1.08 20.68 10.53
C ASN A 170 -2.45 20.15 10.06
N LEU A 171 -3.42 19.99 10.97
CA LEU A 171 -4.63 19.20 10.73
C LEU A 171 -5.93 19.93 11.08
N ALA A 172 -5.91 21.00 11.85
CA ALA A 172 -7.09 21.70 12.33
C ALA A 172 -8.03 22.17 11.21
N ASN A 173 -7.48 22.59 10.07
CA ASN A 173 -8.23 23.09 8.92
C ASN A 173 -8.63 21.98 7.93
N LYS A 174 -8.28 20.70 8.19
CA LYS A 174 -8.60 19.59 7.29
C LYS A 174 -9.92 18.95 7.66
N LYS A 175 -10.70 18.53 6.65
CA LYS A 175 -11.95 17.80 6.87
C LYS A 175 -11.68 16.46 7.54
N GLN A 176 -12.16 16.31 8.77
CA GLN A 176 -12.05 15.07 9.56
C GLN A 176 -13.15 14.08 9.18
N ASN A 177 -12.80 12.81 9.11
CA ASN A 177 -13.76 11.72 9.12
C ASN A 177 -13.97 11.19 10.55
N VAL A 178 -14.89 10.26 10.70
CA VAL A 178 -15.18 9.59 11.97
C VAL A 178 -13.91 8.95 12.54
N PRO A 179 -13.50 9.29 13.77
CA PRO A 179 -12.32 8.71 14.39
C PRO A 179 -12.55 7.27 14.83
N VAL A 180 -11.45 6.54 14.95
CA VAL A 180 -11.41 5.17 15.47
C VAL A 180 -10.58 5.14 16.74
N ILE A 181 -11.11 4.53 17.80
CA ILE A 181 -10.31 4.29 19.01
C ILE A 181 -9.46 3.06 18.79
N THR A 182 -8.13 3.17 18.94
CA THR A 182 -7.18 2.07 18.70
C THR A 182 -6.31 1.82 19.92
N LYS A 183 -5.88 0.55 20.10
CA LYS A 183 -4.96 0.13 21.18
C LYS A 183 -3.70 -0.47 20.59
N LYS A 184 -2.53 0.02 21.01
CA LYS A 184 -1.21 -0.51 20.64
C LYS A 184 -0.44 -0.88 21.92
N GLY A 185 -0.37 -2.16 22.23
CA GLY A 185 0.12 -2.63 23.52
C GLY A 185 -0.79 -2.14 24.65
N ARG A 186 -0.24 -1.40 25.61
CA ARG A 186 -1.00 -0.78 26.73
C ARG A 186 -1.48 0.64 26.46
N ARG A 187 -1.24 1.19 25.25
CA ARG A 187 -1.53 2.59 24.92
C ARG A 187 -2.75 2.68 24.03
N PHE A 188 -3.62 3.64 24.33
CA PHE A 188 -4.82 3.95 23.56
C PHE A 188 -4.63 5.23 22.76
N TYR A 189 -5.30 5.30 21.62
CA TYR A 189 -5.24 6.43 20.72
C TYR A 189 -6.61 6.69 20.12
N VAL A 190 -6.96 7.97 20.00
CA VAL A 190 -8.02 8.41 19.10
C VAL A 190 -7.35 8.72 17.74
N THR A 191 -7.77 8.04 16.69
CA THR A 191 -7.17 8.14 15.36
C THR A 191 -8.16 8.81 14.41
N PHE A 192 -7.89 10.04 14.05
CA PHE A 192 -8.65 10.77 13.04
C PHE A 192 -8.09 10.47 11.64
N SER A 193 -8.96 10.31 10.65
CA SER A 193 -8.59 10.25 9.25
C SER A 193 -9.04 11.51 8.51
N TYR A 194 -8.25 11.92 7.53
CA TYR A 194 -8.42 13.15 6.77
C TYR A 194 -8.41 12.83 5.28
N GLY A 195 -9.40 13.33 4.55
CA GLY A 195 -9.45 13.23 3.10
C GLY A 195 -8.97 14.54 2.47
N GLU A 196 -8.06 14.44 1.54
CA GLU A 196 -7.52 15.57 0.77
C GLU A 196 -7.59 15.23 -0.72
N SER A 197 -8.05 16.17 -1.55
CA SER A 197 -8.03 16.03 -3.00
C SER A 197 -6.83 16.76 -3.56
N VAL A 198 -5.92 16.03 -4.19
CA VAL A 198 -4.72 16.58 -4.81
C VAL A 198 -4.82 16.36 -6.32
N PRO A 199 -4.71 17.43 -7.15
CA PRO A 199 -4.59 17.26 -8.59
C PRO A 199 -3.27 16.57 -8.92
N LEU A 200 -3.32 15.53 -9.74
CA LEU A 200 -2.09 14.92 -10.27
C LEU A 200 -1.70 15.63 -11.56
N ILE A 201 -0.40 15.69 -11.84
CA ILE A 201 0.11 16.19 -13.12
C ILE A 201 -0.63 15.53 -14.29
N ALA A 202 -1.01 16.29 -15.29
CA ALA A 202 -1.70 15.79 -16.48
C ALA A 202 -0.77 14.88 -17.30
N GLU A 203 -1.33 13.86 -17.98
CA GLU A 203 -0.51 12.88 -18.71
C GLU A 203 0.29 13.51 -19.87
N ASP A 204 -0.26 14.52 -20.51
CA ASP A 204 0.36 15.28 -21.59
C ASP A 204 1.51 16.22 -21.14
N LYS A 205 1.58 16.52 -19.85
CA LYS A 205 2.61 17.38 -19.24
C LYS A 205 3.78 16.60 -18.61
N ILE A 206 3.82 15.29 -18.81
CA ILE A 206 4.91 14.46 -18.26
C ILE A 206 6.15 14.61 -19.13
N GLU A 207 7.23 15.13 -18.54
CA GLU A 207 8.51 15.36 -19.22
C GLU A 207 9.63 14.45 -18.71
N LYS A 208 9.66 14.18 -17.39
CA LYS A 208 10.73 13.41 -16.75
C LYS A 208 10.17 12.33 -15.83
N ILE A 209 10.83 11.19 -15.84
CA ILE A 209 10.52 10.09 -14.93
C ILE A 209 11.73 9.69 -14.09
N CYS A 210 11.46 9.15 -12.90
CA CYS A 210 12.45 8.39 -12.13
C CYS A 210 12.14 6.90 -12.32
N ALA A 211 12.96 6.21 -13.09
CA ALA A 211 12.89 4.75 -13.23
C ALA A 211 13.69 4.08 -12.11
N ILE A 212 13.12 3.05 -11.49
CA ILE A 212 13.59 2.47 -10.24
C ILE A 212 13.61 0.95 -10.36
N ASP A 213 14.77 0.36 -10.16
CA ASP A 213 14.98 -1.06 -9.94
C ASP A 213 15.18 -1.32 -8.44
N LEU A 214 14.37 -2.21 -7.85
CA LEU A 214 14.45 -2.57 -6.44
C LEU A 214 15.19 -3.90 -6.28
N GLY A 215 16.23 -3.91 -5.47
CA GLY A 215 17.08 -5.07 -5.26
C GLY A 215 17.16 -5.56 -3.80
N LEU A 216 17.82 -6.69 -3.60
CA LEU A 216 18.11 -7.27 -2.30
C LEU A 216 19.50 -6.89 -1.77
N ASN A 217 20.42 -6.57 -2.66
CA ASN A 217 21.79 -6.18 -2.34
C ASN A 217 21.95 -4.65 -2.39
N THR A 218 21.39 -4.03 -3.42
CA THR A 218 21.20 -2.58 -3.54
C THR A 218 19.73 -2.31 -3.30
N ASP A 219 19.36 -1.50 -2.30
CA ASP A 219 17.96 -1.29 -1.93
C ASP A 219 17.14 -0.70 -3.09
N ALA A 220 17.75 0.24 -3.82
CA ALA A 220 17.21 0.75 -5.08
C ALA A 220 18.32 1.30 -5.99
N THR A 221 18.18 1.10 -7.28
CA THR A 221 18.93 1.82 -8.31
C THR A 221 17.95 2.69 -9.07
N CYS A 222 18.28 3.97 -9.23
CA CYS A 222 17.41 4.96 -9.84
C CYS A 222 18.09 5.63 -11.03
N CYS A 223 17.32 5.92 -12.08
CA CYS A 223 17.73 6.86 -13.12
C CYS A 223 16.63 7.86 -13.46
N ILE A 224 17.03 9.08 -13.78
CA ILE A 224 16.14 10.12 -14.29
C ILE A 224 16.20 10.08 -15.80
N MET A 225 15.05 9.91 -16.46
CA MET A 225 14.99 9.72 -17.90
C MET A 225 13.92 10.62 -18.52
N GLY A 226 14.27 11.28 -19.61
CA GLY A 226 13.37 12.03 -20.47
C GLY A 226 12.62 11.16 -21.48
N ALA A 227 11.62 11.74 -22.14
CA ALA A 227 10.81 11.04 -23.13
C ALA A 227 11.59 10.61 -24.38
N ASP A 228 12.71 11.24 -24.66
CA ASP A 228 13.65 10.93 -25.75
C ASP A 228 14.62 9.79 -25.43
N GLY A 229 14.61 9.31 -24.18
CA GLY A 229 15.54 8.29 -23.68
C GLY A 229 16.82 8.86 -23.07
N THR A 230 16.97 10.19 -23.02
CA THR A 230 18.12 10.84 -22.36
C THR A 230 18.12 10.53 -20.85
N VAL A 231 19.25 10.08 -20.33
CA VAL A 231 19.46 9.80 -18.90
C VAL A 231 20.20 10.97 -18.26
N TYR A 232 19.51 11.75 -17.44
CA TYR A 232 20.03 12.96 -16.79
C TYR A 232 20.83 12.68 -15.52
N ALA A 233 20.40 11.71 -14.72
CA ALA A 233 21.03 11.39 -13.44
C ALA A 233 20.85 9.92 -13.08
N ARG A 234 21.74 9.43 -12.19
CA ARG A 234 21.72 8.06 -11.65
C ARG A 234 22.02 8.08 -10.18
N LYS A 235 21.43 7.15 -9.42
CA LYS A 235 21.70 7.02 -7.98
C LYS A 235 21.56 5.56 -7.54
N PHE A 236 22.54 5.09 -6.78
CA PHE A 236 22.45 3.85 -6.02
C PHE A 236 22.09 4.18 -4.58
N ILE A 237 21.11 3.47 -4.02
CA ILE A 237 20.63 3.63 -2.65
C ILE A 237 20.87 2.31 -1.92
N HIS A 238 21.61 2.37 -0.83
CA HIS A 238 21.90 1.24 0.03
C HIS A 238 22.11 1.69 1.48
N PHE A 239 21.52 0.95 2.43
CA PHE A 239 21.60 1.24 3.85
C PHE A 239 22.36 0.11 4.58
N SER A 240 23.68 0.10 4.42
CA SER A 240 24.57 -0.95 4.95
C SER A 240 24.39 -1.21 6.44
N GLU A 241 24.36 -0.15 7.28
CA GLU A 241 24.19 -0.27 8.72
C GLU A 241 22.89 -0.97 9.11
N GLU A 242 21.77 -0.63 8.45
CA GLU A 242 20.48 -1.25 8.71
C GLU A 242 20.48 -2.73 8.28
N HIS A 243 21.13 -3.06 7.17
CA HIS A 243 21.30 -4.43 6.74
C HIS A 243 22.17 -5.24 7.70
N ASP A 244 23.24 -4.67 8.26
CA ASP A 244 24.07 -5.31 9.27
C ASP A 244 23.28 -5.56 10.57
N ARG A 245 22.49 -4.58 11.01
CA ARG A 245 21.57 -4.74 12.13
C ARG A 245 20.54 -5.85 11.88
N LEU A 246 19.97 -5.92 10.66
CA LEU A 246 19.05 -6.96 10.25
C LEU A 246 19.70 -8.33 10.30
N ASN A 247 20.87 -8.48 9.69
CA ASN A 247 21.64 -9.73 9.64
C ASN A 247 22.03 -10.20 11.06
N THR A 248 22.43 -9.28 11.94
CA THR A 248 22.72 -9.58 13.35
C THR A 248 21.51 -10.16 14.08
N GLN A 249 20.31 -9.59 13.90
CA GLN A 249 19.09 -10.12 14.53
C GLN A 249 18.69 -11.48 13.95
N LEU A 250 18.81 -11.68 12.65
CA LEU A 250 18.56 -12.97 11.98
C LEU A 250 19.55 -14.04 12.48
N GLY A 251 20.83 -13.68 12.65
CA GLY A 251 21.85 -14.55 13.24
C GLY A 251 21.52 -14.99 14.69
N ARG A 252 20.98 -14.07 15.51
CA ARG A 252 20.51 -14.37 16.87
C ARG A 252 19.34 -15.36 16.85
N ILE A 253 18.36 -15.16 15.97
CA ILE A 253 17.22 -16.08 15.81
C ILE A 253 17.71 -17.46 15.40
N LYS A 254 18.60 -17.55 14.39
CA LYS A 254 19.18 -18.82 13.92
C LYS A 254 19.90 -19.58 15.06
N ARG A 255 20.70 -18.87 15.90
CA ARG A 255 21.36 -19.48 17.07
C ARG A 255 20.37 -19.99 18.11
N ASN A 256 19.33 -19.20 18.42
CA ASN A 256 18.29 -19.62 19.36
C ASN A 256 17.52 -20.84 18.86
N GLN A 257 17.19 -20.90 17.57
CA GLN A 257 16.50 -22.04 16.96
C GLN A 257 17.37 -23.32 17.00
N LYS A 258 18.69 -23.21 16.75
CA LYS A 258 19.62 -24.33 16.89
C LYS A 258 19.69 -24.90 18.34
N ARG A 259 19.47 -24.01 19.33
CA ARG A 259 19.42 -24.41 20.77
C ARG A 259 18.03 -24.91 21.21
N GLY A 260 17.13 -25.21 20.27
CA GLY A 260 15.77 -25.72 20.56
C GLY A 260 14.74 -24.65 20.91
N ASN A 261 15.11 -23.36 21.05
CA ASN A 261 14.15 -22.30 21.34
C ASN A 261 13.44 -21.85 20.08
N LYS A 262 12.20 -22.33 19.89
CA LYS A 262 11.35 -22.00 18.73
C LYS A 262 10.60 -20.67 18.87
N LYS A 263 10.38 -20.16 20.10
CA LYS A 263 9.62 -18.93 20.38
C LYS A 263 10.53 -17.70 20.40
N ASN A 264 10.71 -17.04 19.24
CA ASN A 264 11.55 -15.84 19.08
C ASN A 264 10.74 -14.57 18.77
N THR A 265 9.53 -14.41 19.30
CA THR A 265 8.56 -13.35 18.98
C THR A 265 9.16 -11.95 19.11
N ARG A 266 9.93 -11.66 20.17
CA ARG A 266 10.58 -10.36 20.38
C ARG A 266 11.63 -10.05 19.31
N LEU A 267 12.43 -11.05 18.92
CA LEU A 267 13.45 -10.89 17.87
C LEU A 267 12.82 -10.72 16.50
N TRP A 268 11.79 -11.50 16.18
CA TRP A 268 11.02 -11.36 14.94
C TRP A 268 10.37 -9.98 14.82
N LYS A 269 9.84 -9.43 15.92
CA LYS A 269 9.30 -8.06 15.94
C LYS A 269 10.38 -7.02 15.62
N ARG A 270 11.62 -7.20 16.13
CA ARG A 270 12.76 -6.32 15.79
C ARG A 270 13.14 -6.44 14.32
N VAL A 271 13.26 -7.68 13.79
CA VAL A 271 13.54 -7.92 12.36
C VAL A 271 12.51 -7.22 11.49
N SER A 272 11.23 -7.39 11.78
CA SER A 272 10.16 -6.70 11.04
C SER A 272 10.28 -5.17 11.11
N GLY A 273 10.59 -4.63 12.30
CA GLY A 273 10.80 -3.19 12.47
C GLY A 273 11.98 -2.64 11.66
N ILE A 274 13.11 -3.35 11.64
CA ILE A 274 14.29 -2.96 10.84
C ILE A 274 13.97 -3.04 9.35
N SER A 275 13.34 -4.12 8.87
CA SER A 275 12.95 -4.26 7.46
C SER A 275 12.00 -3.15 7.01
N GLN A 276 11.03 -2.77 7.85
CA GLN A 276 10.14 -1.64 7.57
C GLN A 276 10.89 -0.31 7.54
N ASN A 277 11.85 -0.10 8.44
CA ASN A 277 12.69 1.12 8.46
C ASN A 277 13.55 1.24 7.20
N ILE A 278 14.16 0.14 6.73
CA ILE A 278 14.89 0.10 5.45
C ILE A 278 13.95 0.53 4.31
N ALA A 279 12.75 -0.06 4.24
CA ALA A 279 11.79 0.28 3.20
C ALA A 279 11.36 1.75 3.23
N ASP A 280 11.14 2.32 4.42
CA ASP A 280 10.74 3.72 4.59
C ASP A 280 11.87 4.68 4.19
N LYS A 281 13.12 4.38 4.59
CA LYS A 281 14.31 5.13 4.19
C LYS A 281 14.56 5.05 2.68
N THR A 282 14.41 3.85 2.08
CA THR A 282 14.55 3.65 0.63
C THR A 282 13.53 4.49 -0.13
N ALA A 283 12.23 4.42 0.27
CA ALA A 283 11.19 5.22 -0.36
C ALA A 283 11.42 6.74 -0.22
N GLN A 284 11.96 7.19 0.94
CA GLN A 284 12.33 8.58 1.15
C GLN A 284 13.48 9.01 0.24
N ALA A 285 14.55 8.23 0.18
CA ALA A 285 15.73 8.54 -0.65
C ALA A 285 15.41 8.56 -2.15
N ILE A 286 14.52 7.66 -2.61
CA ILE A 286 14.01 7.68 -3.99
C ILE A 286 13.19 8.95 -4.24
N PHE A 287 12.28 9.30 -3.33
CA PHE A 287 11.44 10.48 -3.45
C PHE A 287 12.27 11.76 -3.50
N GLU A 288 13.25 11.92 -2.59
CA GLU A 288 14.17 13.06 -2.55
C GLU A 288 14.97 13.19 -3.85
N PHE A 289 15.54 12.08 -4.35
CA PHE A 289 16.28 12.08 -5.60
C PHE A 289 15.40 12.50 -6.79
N GLY A 290 14.20 11.94 -6.91
CA GLY A 290 13.28 12.33 -7.98
C GLY A 290 12.84 13.79 -7.86
N SER A 291 12.50 14.25 -6.65
CA SER A 291 12.07 15.64 -6.41
C SER A 291 13.18 16.66 -6.72
N GLN A 292 14.44 16.37 -6.38
CA GLN A 292 15.59 17.21 -6.71
C GLN A 292 15.79 17.41 -8.22
N HIS A 293 15.35 16.43 -9.03
CA HIS A 293 15.49 16.48 -10.49
C HIS A 293 14.18 16.85 -11.21
N GLY A 294 13.14 17.23 -10.46
CA GLY A 294 11.86 17.66 -11.02
C GLY A 294 11.15 16.57 -11.83
N VAL A 295 11.05 15.36 -11.29
CA VAL A 295 10.33 14.27 -11.98
C VAL A 295 8.82 14.37 -11.78
N ASP A 296 8.10 13.91 -12.78
CA ASP A 296 6.64 13.88 -12.82
C ASP A 296 6.07 12.53 -12.41
N VAL A 297 6.83 11.47 -12.66
CA VAL A 297 6.39 10.07 -12.42
C VAL A 297 7.52 9.23 -11.85
N PHE A 298 7.22 8.46 -10.81
CA PHE A 298 8.06 7.38 -10.33
C PHE A 298 7.62 6.06 -10.98
N VAL A 299 8.54 5.35 -11.61
CA VAL A 299 8.27 4.13 -12.37
C VAL A 299 9.03 2.96 -11.76
N LEU A 300 8.29 1.92 -11.33
CA LEU A 300 8.84 0.70 -10.76
C LEU A 300 8.41 -0.53 -11.56
N GLU A 301 9.01 -1.66 -11.25
CA GLU A 301 8.57 -2.95 -11.75
C GLU A 301 7.31 -3.45 -11.02
N TYR A 302 6.46 -4.16 -11.74
CA TYR A 302 5.41 -4.97 -11.14
C TYR A 302 5.99 -6.32 -10.70
N LEU A 303 6.30 -6.42 -9.41
CA LEU A 303 6.85 -7.64 -8.81
C LEU A 303 5.70 -8.48 -8.22
N ASP A 304 5.48 -9.67 -8.78
CA ASP A 304 4.53 -10.65 -8.25
C ASP A 304 5.26 -11.95 -7.90
N PHE A 305 5.25 -12.27 -6.61
CA PHE A 305 5.84 -13.49 -6.05
C PHE A 305 4.78 -14.51 -5.61
N LYS A 306 3.50 -14.29 -5.91
CA LYS A 306 2.42 -15.19 -5.52
C LYS A 306 2.64 -16.56 -6.19
N GLY A 307 2.62 -17.63 -5.40
CA GLY A 307 2.80 -19.00 -5.88
C GLY A 307 4.23 -19.37 -6.32
N LYS A 308 5.22 -18.47 -6.17
CA LYS A 308 6.61 -18.73 -6.57
C LYS A 308 7.46 -19.13 -5.37
N GLN A 309 8.36 -20.09 -5.56
CA GLN A 309 9.43 -20.35 -4.61
C GLN A 309 10.41 -19.17 -4.65
N VAL A 310 10.55 -18.47 -3.52
CA VAL A 310 11.46 -17.34 -3.39
C VAL A 310 12.55 -17.63 -2.36
N VAL A 311 13.74 -17.07 -2.57
CA VAL A 311 14.83 -17.19 -1.61
C VAL A 311 14.44 -16.57 -0.27
N LYS A 312 14.92 -17.14 0.84
CA LYS A 312 14.56 -16.72 2.21
C LYS A 312 14.70 -15.21 2.47
N ARG A 313 15.67 -14.54 1.83
CA ARG A 313 15.88 -13.08 1.96
C ARG A 313 14.69 -12.24 1.46
N VAL A 314 13.94 -12.73 0.45
CA VAL A 314 12.77 -12.03 -0.10
C VAL A 314 11.65 -11.91 0.94
N HIS A 315 11.54 -12.83 1.90
CA HIS A 315 10.53 -12.77 2.96
C HIS A 315 10.68 -11.54 3.88
N PHE A 316 11.90 -10.99 4.00
CA PHE A 316 12.17 -9.78 4.81
C PHE A 316 12.20 -8.51 3.97
N TRP A 317 12.08 -8.63 2.66
CA TRP A 317 12.11 -7.51 1.73
C TRP A 317 10.74 -6.85 1.61
N CYS A 318 10.61 -5.68 2.18
CA CYS A 318 9.35 -4.95 2.23
C CYS A 318 9.06 -4.13 0.95
N TYR A 319 9.26 -4.70 -0.24
CA TYR A 319 9.09 -4.01 -1.53
C TYR A 319 7.68 -3.39 -1.72
N LYS A 320 6.61 -4.07 -1.26
CA LYS A 320 5.24 -3.53 -1.29
C LYS A 320 5.11 -2.27 -0.43
N ARG A 321 5.85 -2.19 0.69
CA ARG A 321 5.89 -1.02 1.54
C ARG A 321 6.62 0.13 0.86
N ILE A 322 7.76 -0.12 0.19
CA ILE A 322 8.47 0.90 -0.59
C ILE A 322 7.51 1.53 -1.60
N PHE A 323 6.81 0.70 -2.40
CA PHE A 323 5.83 1.17 -3.37
C PHE A 323 4.71 2.00 -2.73
N SER A 324 4.15 1.52 -1.61
CA SER A 324 3.05 2.20 -0.92
C SER A 324 3.48 3.55 -0.34
N VAL A 325 4.64 3.60 0.33
CA VAL A 325 5.17 4.82 0.96
C VAL A 325 5.59 5.84 -0.11
N LEU A 326 6.28 5.39 -1.16
CA LEU A 326 6.66 6.24 -2.28
C LEU A 326 5.41 6.82 -2.98
N GLY A 327 4.39 5.97 -3.23
CA GLY A 327 3.13 6.41 -3.84
C GLY A 327 2.39 7.44 -3.00
N MET A 328 2.31 7.26 -1.68
CA MET A 328 1.73 8.25 -0.79
C MET A 328 2.47 9.59 -0.83
N LYS A 329 3.81 9.55 -0.87
CA LYS A 329 4.63 10.77 -0.99
C LYS A 329 4.43 11.44 -2.34
N ALA A 330 4.58 10.71 -3.45
CA ALA A 330 4.40 11.21 -4.79
C ALA A 330 3.03 11.89 -4.96
N HIS A 331 1.95 11.22 -4.59
CA HIS A 331 0.59 11.75 -4.73
C HIS A 331 0.36 13.03 -3.91
N ARG A 332 0.97 13.18 -2.72
CA ARG A 332 0.86 14.41 -1.91
C ARG A 332 1.43 15.65 -2.62
N TYR A 333 2.38 15.43 -3.51
CA TYR A 333 3.00 16.51 -4.31
C TYR A 333 2.45 16.58 -5.74
N GLY A 334 1.33 15.90 -6.02
CA GLY A 334 0.71 15.90 -7.34
C GLY A 334 1.45 15.03 -8.38
N LEU A 335 2.48 14.30 -7.98
CA LEU A 335 3.27 13.43 -8.84
C LEU A 335 2.58 12.09 -9.03
N ARG A 336 2.93 11.38 -10.10
CA ARG A 336 2.37 10.07 -10.43
C ARG A 336 3.32 8.93 -10.02
N ILE A 337 2.74 7.74 -9.89
CA ILE A 337 3.48 6.49 -9.73
C ILE A 337 2.96 5.47 -10.75
N ALA A 338 3.86 4.74 -11.41
CA ALA A 338 3.52 3.76 -12.43
C ALA A 338 4.28 2.46 -12.22
N ARG A 339 3.79 1.38 -12.83
CA ARG A 339 4.48 0.08 -12.87
C ARG A 339 4.61 -0.41 -14.29
N VAL A 340 5.72 -1.06 -14.57
CA VAL A 340 6.00 -1.73 -15.84
C VAL A 340 6.18 -3.24 -15.64
N ASN A 341 6.08 -4.00 -16.72
CA ASN A 341 6.31 -5.45 -16.67
C ASN A 341 7.77 -5.75 -16.31
N ALA A 342 8.00 -6.57 -15.28
CA ALA A 342 9.32 -6.90 -14.77
C ALA A 342 10.09 -7.95 -15.62
N ARG A 343 9.40 -8.69 -16.51
CA ARG A 343 10.02 -9.79 -17.24
C ARG A 343 11.11 -9.27 -18.18
N ASN A 344 12.33 -9.81 -18.05
CA ASN A 344 13.51 -9.52 -18.86
C ASN A 344 14.09 -8.08 -18.74
N THR A 345 13.70 -7.25 -17.79
CA THR A 345 14.29 -5.92 -17.59
C THR A 345 15.80 -5.98 -17.35
N SER A 346 16.25 -6.90 -16.49
CA SER A 346 17.67 -7.11 -16.17
C SER A 346 18.38 -8.09 -17.11
N ARG A 347 17.63 -8.80 -17.98
CA ARG A 347 18.19 -9.81 -18.88
C ARG A 347 18.44 -9.33 -20.30
N LEU A 348 17.74 -8.29 -20.73
CA LEU A 348 17.93 -7.67 -22.04
C LEU A 348 18.91 -6.50 -21.91
N ALA A 349 19.86 -6.42 -22.81
CA ALA A 349 20.77 -5.29 -22.95
C ALA A 349 19.98 -4.03 -23.32
N PHE A 350 20.26 -2.91 -22.67
CA PHE A 350 19.56 -1.66 -22.96
C PHE A 350 19.87 -1.12 -24.38
N ASP A 351 21.00 -1.52 -24.95
CA ASP A 351 21.43 -1.15 -26.30
C ASP A 351 20.72 -1.95 -27.42
N GLY A 352 19.88 -2.92 -27.05
CA GLY A 352 19.13 -3.75 -28.00
C GLY A 352 19.92 -4.97 -28.55
N SER A 353 21.16 -5.22 -28.10
CA SER A 353 22.02 -6.32 -28.58
C SER A 353 21.54 -7.72 -28.14
N GLY A 354 20.42 -7.83 -27.42
CA GLY A 354 19.85 -9.13 -27.03
C GLY A 354 20.02 -9.46 -25.56
N PHE A 355 20.11 -10.76 -25.24
CA PHE A 355 20.29 -11.21 -23.86
C PHE A 355 21.71 -11.01 -23.36
N VAL A 356 21.88 -10.49 -22.16
CA VAL A 356 23.18 -10.30 -21.51
C VAL A 356 23.67 -11.59 -20.85
N LYS A 357 24.98 -11.80 -20.82
CA LYS A 357 25.63 -12.76 -19.90
C LYS A 357 25.78 -12.11 -18.53
N ARG A 358 25.66 -12.88 -17.43
CA ARG A 358 25.68 -12.31 -16.07
C ARG A 358 26.42 -13.21 -15.08
N GLY A 359 27.30 -12.61 -14.27
CA GLY A 359 28.05 -13.29 -13.21
C GLY A 359 28.82 -14.51 -13.73
N TRP A 360 28.54 -15.71 -13.17
CA TRP A 360 29.20 -16.96 -13.54
C TRP A 360 29.10 -17.34 -15.03
N GLN A 361 28.13 -16.78 -15.78
CA GLN A 361 28.07 -16.99 -17.26
C GLN A 361 29.19 -16.24 -17.99
N ILE A 362 29.87 -15.31 -17.35
CA ILE A 362 31.02 -14.57 -17.86
C ILE A 362 32.30 -15.24 -17.35
N SER A 363 32.46 -15.32 -16.02
CA SER A 363 33.54 -16.08 -15.36
C SER A 363 33.11 -16.42 -13.92
N LYS A 364 33.80 -17.39 -13.28
CA LYS A 364 33.54 -17.77 -11.86
C LYS A 364 33.78 -16.62 -10.89
N GLU A 365 34.61 -15.67 -11.21
CA GLU A 365 35.02 -14.55 -10.38
C GLU A 365 34.15 -13.30 -10.61
N THR A 366 33.36 -13.26 -11.69
CA THR A 366 32.54 -12.09 -12.03
C THR A 366 31.39 -11.93 -11.07
N PRO A 367 31.25 -10.76 -10.37
CA PRO A 367 30.12 -10.47 -9.52
C PRO A 367 28.79 -10.50 -10.28
N TYR A 368 27.73 -10.94 -9.62
CA TYR A 368 26.39 -11.01 -10.23
C TYR A 368 25.78 -9.65 -10.59
N SER A 369 26.35 -8.56 -10.08
CA SER A 369 26.01 -7.18 -10.44
C SER A 369 26.60 -6.72 -11.78
N ILE A 370 27.49 -7.50 -12.38
CA ILE A 370 28.12 -7.21 -13.67
C ILE A 370 27.49 -8.07 -14.76
N ILE A 371 27.19 -7.42 -15.88
CA ILE A 371 26.71 -8.04 -17.11
C ILE A 371 27.66 -7.75 -18.27
N GLN A 372 27.66 -8.63 -19.27
CA GLN A 372 28.36 -8.46 -20.53
C GLN A 372 27.35 -8.47 -21.68
N PHE A 373 27.43 -7.47 -22.55
CA PHE A 373 26.62 -7.34 -23.75
C PHE A 373 27.19 -8.21 -24.89
N ALA A 374 26.43 -8.41 -25.97
CA ALA A 374 26.88 -9.15 -27.12
C ALA A 374 28.15 -8.52 -27.78
N SER A 375 28.30 -7.20 -27.66
CA SER A 375 29.48 -6.45 -28.10
C SER A 375 30.75 -6.71 -27.27
N GLY A 376 30.66 -7.49 -26.16
CA GLY A 376 31.75 -7.68 -25.22
C GLY A 376 31.81 -6.61 -24.10
N LYS A 377 31.08 -5.52 -24.21
CA LYS A 377 31.08 -4.43 -23.22
C LYS A 377 30.52 -4.91 -21.87
N PHE A 378 31.18 -4.53 -20.77
CA PHE A 378 30.73 -4.77 -19.41
C PHE A 378 29.92 -3.61 -18.91
N TYR A 379 28.85 -3.92 -18.12
CA TYR A 379 27.99 -2.90 -17.54
C TYR A 379 27.42 -3.34 -16.19
N ASN A 380 26.83 -2.40 -15.42
CA ASN A 380 26.13 -2.71 -14.18
C ASN A 380 24.72 -3.24 -14.50
N ALA A 381 24.32 -4.37 -13.90
CA ALA A 381 23.05 -5.04 -14.14
C ALA A 381 21.84 -4.20 -13.71
N ASP A 382 21.94 -3.52 -12.57
CA ASP A 382 20.85 -2.75 -11.98
C ASP A 382 20.62 -1.46 -12.76
N LEU A 383 21.68 -0.80 -13.26
CA LEU A 383 21.56 0.33 -14.19
C LEU A 383 20.94 -0.08 -15.52
N ASN A 384 21.36 -1.22 -16.08
CA ASN A 384 20.74 -1.78 -17.29
C ASN A 384 19.23 -2.00 -17.09
N ALA A 385 18.84 -2.55 -15.93
CA ALA A 385 17.43 -2.75 -15.59
C ALA A 385 16.66 -1.42 -15.50
N THR A 386 17.21 -0.41 -14.82
CA THR A 386 16.58 0.91 -14.71
C THR A 386 16.33 1.58 -16.06
N TYR A 387 17.26 1.47 -17.00
CA TYR A 387 17.08 2.02 -18.34
C TYR A 387 15.95 1.34 -19.11
N ASN A 388 15.87 0.02 -19.00
CA ASN A 388 14.78 -0.74 -19.62
C ASN A 388 13.42 -0.47 -18.94
N ILE A 389 13.39 -0.25 -17.62
CA ILE A 389 12.19 0.16 -16.88
C ILE A 389 11.68 1.51 -17.39
N GLY A 390 12.58 2.49 -17.51
CA GLY A 390 12.25 3.83 -18.03
C GLY A 390 11.75 3.79 -19.46
N ALA A 391 12.46 3.05 -20.33
CA ALA A 391 12.09 2.87 -21.73
C ALA A 391 10.70 2.25 -21.89
N ARG A 392 10.37 1.21 -21.10
CA ARG A 392 9.04 0.56 -21.12
C ARG A 392 7.90 1.51 -20.75
N TYR A 393 8.16 2.40 -19.79
CA TYR A 393 7.18 3.43 -19.45
C TYR A 393 6.94 4.37 -20.62
N TRP A 394 8.01 4.94 -21.21
CA TRP A 394 7.93 5.90 -22.29
C TRP A 394 7.38 5.32 -23.59
N ILE A 395 7.77 4.10 -23.97
CA ILE A 395 7.20 3.38 -25.12
C ILE A 395 5.68 3.26 -24.95
N ARG A 396 5.22 2.79 -23.79
CA ARG A 396 3.79 2.66 -23.52
C ARG A 396 3.08 4.02 -23.53
N HIS A 397 3.70 5.05 -22.99
CA HIS A 397 3.17 6.41 -22.98
C HIS A 397 3.01 6.94 -24.40
N LEU A 398 4.05 6.86 -25.22
CA LEU A 398 4.05 7.29 -26.62
C LEU A 398 3.00 6.55 -27.46
N LEU A 399 2.96 5.22 -27.35
CA LEU A 399 1.99 4.41 -28.12
C LEU A 399 0.53 4.66 -27.69
N LYS A 400 0.30 5.14 -26.47
CA LYS A 400 -1.04 5.52 -25.99
C LYS A 400 -1.49 6.88 -26.50
N THR A 401 -0.57 7.79 -26.79
CA THR A 401 -0.87 9.17 -27.23
C THR A 401 -1.07 9.32 -28.74
N VAL A 402 -0.68 8.31 -29.53
CA VAL A 402 -0.83 8.31 -31.00
C VAL A 402 -2.11 7.61 -31.44
N SER A 403 -2.62 7.96 -32.65
CA SER A 403 -3.78 7.25 -33.23
C SER A 403 -3.46 5.78 -33.50
N GLU A 404 -4.49 4.94 -33.59
CA GLU A 404 -4.35 3.50 -33.83
C GLU A 404 -3.58 3.19 -35.12
N THR A 405 -3.88 3.89 -36.18
CA THR A 405 -3.16 3.75 -37.49
C THR A 405 -1.67 4.05 -37.34
N LYS A 406 -1.32 5.16 -36.64
CA LYS A 406 0.09 5.48 -36.36
C LYS A 406 0.75 4.44 -35.46
N ARG A 407 0.02 3.94 -34.45
CA ARG A 407 0.52 2.90 -33.54
C ARG A 407 0.90 1.64 -34.33
N LEU A 408 0.02 1.14 -35.19
CA LEU A 408 0.25 -0.03 -36.02
C LEU A 408 1.46 0.18 -36.96
N ALA A 409 1.58 1.34 -37.59
CA ALA A 409 2.73 1.69 -38.45
C ALA A 409 4.06 1.70 -37.65
N LEU A 410 4.05 2.22 -36.43
CA LEU A 410 5.23 2.24 -35.54
C LEU A 410 5.58 0.82 -35.04
N GLU A 411 4.59 0.01 -34.67
CA GLU A 411 4.78 -1.37 -34.24
C GLU A 411 5.32 -2.27 -35.40
N ALA A 412 4.92 -1.99 -36.65
CA ALA A 412 5.48 -2.68 -37.82
C ALA A 412 6.97 -2.37 -38.05
N LYS A 413 7.38 -1.11 -37.82
CA LYS A 413 8.78 -0.67 -37.97
C LYS A 413 9.69 -1.05 -36.79
N VAL A 414 9.15 -1.12 -35.58
CA VAL A 414 9.86 -1.52 -34.37
C VAL A 414 9.07 -2.65 -33.68
N PRO A 415 9.09 -3.88 -34.20
CA PRO A 415 8.21 -4.97 -33.74
C PRO A 415 8.35 -5.32 -32.25
N GLN A 416 9.52 -5.03 -31.65
CA GLN A 416 9.77 -5.30 -30.24
C GLN A 416 8.89 -4.48 -29.29
N VAL A 417 8.35 -3.33 -29.73
CA VAL A 417 7.52 -2.48 -28.88
C VAL A 417 6.09 -3.02 -28.72
N ALA A 418 5.64 -3.90 -29.61
CA ALA A 418 4.34 -4.56 -29.48
C ALA A 418 4.28 -5.48 -28.24
N LYS A 419 5.40 -6.03 -27.77
CA LYS A 419 5.48 -6.92 -26.62
C LYS A 419 6.07 -6.19 -25.40
N ARG A 420 5.30 -6.11 -24.31
CA ARG A 420 5.68 -5.38 -23.07
C ARG A 420 6.96 -5.88 -22.38
N ASN A 421 7.44 -7.07 -22.71
CA ASN A 421 8.58 -7.74 -22.06
C ASN A 421 9.85 -7.75 -22.91
N THR A 422 9.82 -7.18 -24.12
CA THR A 422 10.97 -7.12 -25.05
C THR A 422 11.53 -5.73 -25.25
N CYS A 423 10.83 -4.69 -24.77
CA CYS A 423 11.25 -3.30 -24.91
C CYS A 423 12.52 -2.98 -24.12
N THR A 424 13.46 -2.27 -24.77
CA THR A 424 14.71 -1.74 -24.21
C THR A 424 14.86 -0.25 -24.53
N LEU A 425 15.89 0.41 -24.00
CA LEU A 425 16.16 1.83 -24.27
C LEU A 425 16.44 2.08 -25.76
N SER A 426 17.16 1.21 -26.43
CA SER A 426 17.41 1.30 -27.88
C SER A 426 16.09 1.33 -28.68
N HIS A 427 15.12 0.49 -28.31
CA HIS A 427 13.80 0.48 -28.97
C HIS A 427 13.00 1.76 -28.73
N LEU A 428 13.15 2.42 -27.57
CA LEU A 428 12.56 3.75 -27.32
C LEU A 428 13.14 4.79 -28.27
N ILE A 429 14.47 4.81 -28.41
CA ILE A 429 15.17 5.75 -29.31
C ILE A 429 14.74 5.53 -30.75
N SER A 430 14.71 4.29 -31.23
CA SER A 430 14.24 3.93 -32.57
C SER A 430 12.78 4.33 -32.80
N LEU A 431 11.89 4.08 -31.83
CA LEU A 431 10.47 4.45 -31.91
C LEU A 431 10.29 5.97 -32.02
N ARG A 432 11.08 6.76 -31.31
CA ARG A 432 11.08 8.22 -31.37
C ARG A 432 11.52 8.74 -32.74
N SER A 433 12.60 8.19 -33.27
CA SER A 433 13.10 8.52 -34.61
C SER A 433 12.03 8.27 -35.68
N GLU A 434 11.37 7.10 -35.65
CA GLU A 434 10.29 6.78 -36.57
C GLU A 434 9.07 7.69 -36.42
N LEU A 435 8.72 8.08 -35.18
CA LEU A 435 7.62 9.01 -34.92
C LEU A 435 7.89 10.38 -35.53
N ILE A 436 9.12 10.90 -35.43
CA ILE A 436 9.53 12.17 -36.03
C ILE A 436 9.42 12.06 -37.54
N THR A 437 9.96 10.98 -38.15
CA THR A 437 9.91 10.75 -39.61
C THR A 437 8.46 10.71 -40.14
N LEU A 438 7.53 10.05 -39.42
CA LEU A 438 6.13 9.99 -39.79
C LEU A 438 5.40 11.35 -39.68
N ASN A 439 5.84 12.20 -38.75
CA ASN A 439 5.27 13.56 -38.63
C ASN A 439 5.78 14.50 -39.74
N VAL A 440 7.07 14.42 -40.10
CA VAL A 440 7.64 15.26 -41.21
C VAL A 440 7.01 14.93 -42.56
N LYS A 441 6.80 13.66 -42.89
CA LYS A 441 6.15 13.23 -44.14
C LYS A 441 4.70 13.75 -44.28
N ARG A 442 3.99 14.04 -43.16
CA ARG A 442 2.63 14.59 -43.18
C ARG A 442 2.60 16.10 -43.41
N THR A 443 3.65 16.83 -43.07
CA THR A 443 3.77 18.27 -43.29
C THR A 443 4.20 18.60 -44.72
N GLN A 444 4.67 17.59 -45.48
CA GLN A 444 5.13 17.74 -46.88
C GLN A 444 4.11 17.16 -47.90
N ALA A 445 3.05 16.51 -47.42
CA ALA A 445 1.92 16.02 -48.24
C ALA A 445 0.66 16.84 -47.96
#